data_c704982ed7affb224e76da75892d5c64
#
_entry.id   c704982ed7affb224e76da75892d5c64
#
_cell.length_a   1.000
_cell.length_b   1.000
_cell.length_c   1.000
_cell.angle_alpha   90.00
_cell.angle_beta   90.00
_cell.angle_gamma   90.00
#
_symmetry.space_group_name_H-M   'P 1'
#
loop_
_entity.id
_entity.type
_entity.pdbx_description
1 polymer ?
#
loop_
_entity_poly.entity_id
_entity_poly.type
_entity_poly.pdbx_seq_one_letter_code
_entity_poly.pdbx_strand_id
1 'polypeptide(L)'
;MNKPIPRGILLIIAMTTAVYPRVFPQVHSVMNAQMSFHDDISQKIAELAKANADLEMFSGTLLVAQNGAVIYEAAFGEANKDHHVPNKLETRFNIGSIGKTITAVAIMQLVQEGKLKLSETLGKFYPECPFPEKDSITIYNMLTHTSGLGDYLEHKDYLGRVSELHFVDDALPMIFDQKPSFSAGEQYQYSNTGFYLLGGIIQKVSGMPYREYIRERIFKPCGMNESDLVSEDKVLENRAIGYTQNADGSFTANILTIPAPCPAGGLRSSAGDLLKFDQAFKNEVLLSDSMKQVMFTPATLSPTKACGWEVKEFAGEHYIGHSGGADGVEAFFYRFIDSGYTVIVLSNYHNGAEELTSNIMNILFNQPYSAPTKVDANFRLGYRLQGENKLKEAALVLDRNLNGNPPHLLSLFFSANIRIRGKFEVGKAVDYLDQFLRMAGENDFPPPTVVWEQKARAFQMLGRETDAIHALEKLLELDPQNQSALEKLKKIKGK
;
A
#
# COMPACT_ATOMS: atom_id res chain seq x y z
N MET A 1 78.98 -16.79 14.08
CA MET A 1 79.25 -15.74 15.09
C MET A 1 77.93 -15.30 15.68
N ASN A 2 77.66 -15.80 16.90
CA ASN A 2 76.46 -15.49 17.68
C ASN A 2 76.54 -14.09 18.27
N LYS A 3 75.46 -13.31 18.16
CA LYS A 3 75.20 -12.17 19.08
C LYS A 3 73.82 -12.34 19.69
N PRO A 4 73.66 -12.11 21.00
CA PRO A 4 72.49 -12.43 21.80
C PRO A 4 71.42 -11.34 21.74
N ILE A 5 70.16 -11.79 21.88
CA ILE A 5 68.95 -10.97 22.03
C ILE A 5 68.91 -10.45 23.51
N PRO A 6 68.66 -9.15 23.75
CA PRO A 6 68.50 -8.71 25.13
C PRO A 6 67.14 -9.13 25.72
N ARG A 7 67.21 -9.75 26.88
CA ARG A 7 66.07 -9.97 27.80
C ARG A 7 65.73 -8.62 28.45
N GLY A 8 64.50 -8.17 28.28
CA GLY A 8 64.00 -7.05 29.00
C GLY A 8 62.74 -6.49 28.39
N ILE A 9 61.58 -7.03 28.74
CA ILE A 9 60.23 -6.44 28.89
C ILE A 9 59.31 -7.60 29.29
N LEU A 10 59.38 -7.93 30.58
CA LEU A 10 58.41 -8.81 31.20
C LEU A 10 58.16 -8.26 32.61
N LEU A 11 57.42 -7.15 32.66
CA LEU A 11 56.80 -6.65 33.92
C LEU A 11 56.00 -5.40 33.69
N ILE A 12 54.82 -5.45 33.06
CA ILE A 12 53.69 -4.51 33.25
C ILE A 12 52.46 -5.20 32.61
N ILE A 13 51.98 -6.27 33.18
CA ILE A 13 50.59 -6.75 33.07
C ILE A 13 50.24 -7.45 34.37
N ALA A 14 50.07 -6.64 35.41
CA ALA A 14 49.51 -7.15 36.66
C ALA A 14 49.02 -6.00 37.55
N MET A 15 48.32 -4.99 37.02
CA MET A 15 47.56 -4.05 37.84
C MET A 15 46.48 -3.30 37.02
N THR A 16 45.52 -4.02 36.44
CA THR A 16 44.26 -3.40 35.99
C THR A 16 43.06 -4.37 36.05
N THR A 17 43.07 -5.30 37.03
CA THR A 17 41.92 -6.25 37.19
C THR A 17 41.04 -5.95 38.41
N ALA A 18 40.99 -4.74 38.92
CA ALA A 18 40.24 -4.46 40.14
C ALA A 18 39.18 -3.34 40.07
N VAL A 19 38.78 -2.83 38.88
CA VAL A 19 37.80 -1.71 38.83
C VAL A 19 36.60 -1.97 37.89
N TYR A 20 36.47 -3.10 37.21
CA TYR A 20 35.34 -3.33 36.28
C TYR A 20 34.47 -4.59 36.51
N PRO A 21 33.88 -4.83 37.71
CA PRO A 21 32.86 -5.85 37.85
C PRO A 21 31.40 -5.37 37.94
N ARG A 22 31.09 -4.06 37.80
CA ARG A 22 29.72 -3.59 38.04
C ARG A 22 28.96 -3.00 36.85
N VAL A 23 29.57 -2.82 35.70
CA VAL A 23 28.89 -2.26 34.51
C VAL A 23 28.38 -3.35 33.57
N PHE A 24 29.03 -4.51 33.51
CA PHE A 24 28.69 -5.58 32.58
C PHE A 24 27.37 -6.33 32.83
N PRO A 25 26.90 -6.54 34.09
CA PRO A 25 25.64 -7.27 34.30
C PRO A 25 24.40 -6.52 33.79
N GLN A 26 24.38 -5.20 33.87
CA GLN A 26 23.25 -4.40 33.36
C GLN A 26 23.19 -4.37 31.83
N VAL A 27 24.33 -4.27 31.14
CA VAL A 27 24.41 -4.30 29.69
C VAL A 27 23.97 -5.68 29.16
N HIS A 28 24.43 -6.76 29.81
CA HIS A 28 24.01 -8.12 29.42
C HIS A 28 22.52 -8.39 29.69
N SER A 29 21.95 -7.87 30.79
CA SER A 29 20.52 -8.03 31.05
C SER A 29 19.64 -7.25 30.07
N VAL A 30 20.05 -6.05 29.67
CA VAL A 30 19.33 -5.25 28.66
C VAL A 30 19.46 -5.90 27.28
N MET A 31 20.64 -6.35 26.89
CA MET A 31 20.83 -7.08 25.62
C MET A 31 20.03 -8.39 25.58
N ASN A 32 20.01 -9.17 26.66
CA ASN A 32 19.22 -10.40 26.73
C ASN A 32 17.70 -10.11 26.71
N ALA A 33 17.24 -9.07 27.36
CA ALA A 33 15.84 -8.65 27.32
C ALA A 33 15.43 -8.19 25.91
N GLN A 34 16.28 -7.41 25.23
CA GLN A 34 16.05 -6.97 23.87
C GLN A 34 16.08 -8.12 22.85
N MET A 35 17.02 -9.08 23.01
CA MET A 35 17.04 -10.30 22.19
C MET A 35 15.76 -11.13 22.37
N SER A 36 15.32 -11.37 23.61
CA SER A 36 14.08 -12.12 23.87
C SER A 36 12.83 -11.39 23.37
N PHE A 37 12.81 -10.07 23.35
CA PHE A 37 11.73 -9.26 22.79
C PHE A 37 11.69 -9.33 21.27
N HIS A 38 12.84 -9.26 20.60
CA HIS A 38 12.92 -9.43 19.15
C HIS A 38 12.54 -10.85 18.72
N ASP A 39 12.92 -11.87 19.50
CA ASP A 39 12.56 -13.27 19.22
C ASP A 39 11.03 -13.48 19.31
N ASP A 40 10.35 -12.89 20.30
CA ASP A 40 8.89 -12.94 20.45
C ASP A 40 8.17 -12.25 19.26
N ILE A 41 8.63 -11.03 18.91
CA ILE A 41 8.11 -10.31 17.74
C ILE A 41 8.31 -11.11 16.46
N SER A 42 9.53 -11.62 16.22
CA SER A 42 9.88 -12.41 15.06
C SER A 42 9.00 -13.65 14.92
N GLN A 43 8.77 -14.37 16.02
CA GLN A 43 7.90 -15.55 16.04
C GLN A 43 6.44 -15.17 15.69
N LYS A 44 5.88 -14.13 16.30
CA LYS A 44 4.51 -13.68 16.02
C LYS A 44 4.33 -13.27 14.57
N ILE A 45 5.30 -12.54 13.99
CA ILE A 45 5.29 -12.16 12.59
C ILE A 45 5.39 -13.39 11.68
N ALA A 46 6.25 -14.35 12.02
CA ALA A 46 6.39 -15.60 11.26
C ALA A 46 5.09 -16.40 11.20
N GLU A 47 4.43 -16.59 12.35
CA GLU A 47 3.15 -17.28 12.47
C GLU A 47 2.04 -16.58 11.66
N LEU A 48 1.96 -15.25 11.78
CA LEU A 48 1.00 -14.42 11.03
C LEU A 48 1.22 -14.51 9.51
N ALA A 49 2.47 -14.35 9.07
CA ALA A 49 2.83 -14.39 7.66
C ALA A 49 2.55 -15.77 7.04
N LYS A 50 2.90 -16.84 7.78
CA LYS A 50 2.59 -18.20 7.37
C LYS A 50 1.09 -18.45 7.25
N ALA A 51 0.27 -17.98 8.19
CA ALA A 51 -1.18 -18.12 8.13
C ALA A 51 -1.79 -17.42 6.91
N ASN A 52 -1.29 -16.21 6.56
CA ASN A 52 -1.70 -15.50 5.35
C ASN A 52 -1.29 -16.27 4.07
N ALA A 53 -0.08 -16.82 4.02
CA ALA A 53 0.40 -17.58 2.88
C ALA A 53 -0.35 -18.91 2.69
N ASP A 54 -0.59 -19.65 3.77
CA ASP A 54 -1.33 -20.93 3.76
C ASP A 54 -2.78 -20.76 3.25
N LEU A 55 -3.36 -19.57 3.42
CA LEU A 55 -4.71 -19.21 2.95
C LEU A 55 -4.71 -18.56 1.56
N GLU A 56 -3.59 -18.50 0.87
CA GLU A 56 -3.44 -17.78 -0.42
C GLU A 56 -3.86 -16.29 -0.34
N MET A 57 -3.71 -15.68 0.84
CA MET A 57 -3.96 -14.25 1.05
C MET A 57 -2.70 -13.41 0.81
N PHE A 58 -1.51 -14.03 0.87
CA PHE A 58 -0.21 -13.39 0.66
C PHE A 58 0.72 -14.29 -0.16
N SER A 59 1.36 -13.68 -1.14
CA SER A 59 2.51 -14.22 -1.87
C SER A 59 3.48 -13.08 -2.10
N GLY A 60 4.74 -13.21 -1.65
CA GLY A 60 5.69 -12.11 -1.73
C GLY A 60 6.83 -12.21 -0.75
N THR A 61 7.44 -11.07 -0.41
CA THR A 61 8.47 -10.94 0.61
C THR A 61 8.06 -9.91 1.66
N LEU A 62 8.46 -10.16 2.90
CA LEU A 62 8.34 -9.18 3.96
C LEU A 62 9.66 -9.03 4.71
N LEU A 63 9.92 -7.83 5.21
CA LEU A 63 11.09 -7.50 5.99
C LEU A 63 10.69 -6.51 7.09
N VAL A 64 11.08 -6.81 8.31
CA VAL A 64 10.99 -5.91 9.46
C VAL A 64 12.38 -5.70 10.01
N ALA A 65 12.78 -4.45 10.16
CA ALA A 65 14.06 -4.07 10.73
C ALA A 65 13.87 -3.03 11.84
N GLN A 66 14.82 -2.94 12.77
CA GLN A 66 14.91 -1.83 13.71
C GLN A 66 16.30 -1.20 13.62
N ASN A 67 16.34 0.10 13.37
CA ASN A 67 17.58 0.85 13.20
C ASN A 67 18.52 0.25 12.11
N GLY A 68 17.94 -0.39 11.09
CA GLY A 68 18.65 -1.05 10.00
C GLY A 68 19.05 -2.50 10.27
N ALA A 69 18.93 -2.99 11.50
CA ALA A 69 19.15 -4.40 11.84
C ALA A 69 17.86 -5.21 11.53
N VAL A 70 17.95 -6.21 10.69
CA VAL A 70 16.82 -7.07 10.35
C VAL A 70 16.39 -7.88 11.57
N ILE A 71 15.11 -7.79 11.94
CA ILE A 71 14.47 -8.59 13.00
C ILE A 71 13.83 -9.82 12.38
N TYR A 72 13.16 -9.64 11.24
CA TYR A 72 12.50 -10.71 10.51
C TYR A 72 12.51 -10.44 9.02
N GLU A 73 12.81 -11.45 8.21
CA GLU A 73 12.63 -11.44 6.78
C GLU A 73 12.24 -12.82 6.27
N ALA A 74 11.33 -12.88 5.31
CA ALA A 74 10.90 -14.13 4.71
C ALA A 74 10.26 -13.93 3.33
N ALA A 75 10.24 -15.00 2.55
CA ALA A 75 9.58 -15.10 1.26
C ALA A 75 8.53 -16.21 1.27
N PHE A 76 7.36 -15.96 0.67
CA PHE A 76 6.22 -16.87 0.63
C PHE A 76 5.61 -16.93 -0.78
N GLY A 77 5.00 -18.07 -1.11
CA GLY A 77 4.32 -18.27 -2.39
C GLY A 77 5.27 -18.30 -3.58
N GLU A 78 4.74 -18.02 -4.77
CA GLU A 78 5.44 -18.21 -6.05
C GLU A 78 5.61 -16.88 -6.79
N ALA A 79 6.83 -16.63 -7.25
CA ALA A 79 7.15 -15.51 -8.16
C ALA A 79 6.58 -15.76 -9.56
N ASN A 80 6.49 -17.04 -9.96
CA ASN A 80 5.90 -17.49 -11.21
C ASN A 80 5.11 -18.78 -10.96
N LYS A 81 3.76 -18.69 -11.06
CA LYS A 81 2.87 -19.86 -10.83
C LYS A 81 2.91 -20.86 -11.99
N ASP A 82 3.14 -20.41 -13.22
CA ASP A 82 3.15 -21.30 -14.40
C ASP A 82 4.31 -22.31 -14.32
N HIS A 83 5.42 -21.90 -13.71
CA HIS A 83 6.63 -22.69 -13.60
C HIS A 83 6.97 -23.11 -12.16
N HIS A 84 6.06 -22.85 -11.20
CA HIS A 84 6.26 -23.13 -9.77
C HIS A 84 7.60 -22.58 -9.22
N VAL A 85 7.97 -21.35 -9.66
CA VAL A 85 9.16 -20.68 -9.18
C VAL A 85 8.83 -19.99 -7.86
N PRO A 86 9.44 -20.38 -6.74
CA PRO A 86 9.14 -19.74 -5.45
C PRO A 86 9.66 -18.30 -5.38
N ASN A 87 9.00 -17.46 -4.60
CA ASN A 87 9.55 -16.19 -4.17
C ASN A 87 10.81 -16.41 -3.32
N LYS A 88 11.77 -15.50 -3.43
CA LYS A 88 13.02 -15.45 -2.67
C LYS A 88 13.22 -14.03 -2.14
N LEU A 89 14.18 -13.84 -1.23
CA LEU A 89 14.49 -12.50 -0.70
C LEU A 89 14.97 -11.53 -1.79
N GLU A 90 15.62 -12.04 -2.84
CA GLU A 90 16.09 -11.29 -4.01
C GLU A 90 15.01 -11.11 -5.09
N THR A 91 13.80 -11.66 -4.89
CA THR A 91 12.72 -11.50 -5.85
C THR A 91 12.39 -10.00 -6.03
N ARG A 92 12.30 -9.59 -7.30
CA ARG A 92 12.04 -8.20 -7.70
C ARG A 92 10.56 -8.00 -7.97
N PHE A 93 9.91 -7.35 -7.05
CA PHE A 93 8.49 -7.00 -7.15
C PHE A 93 8.31 -5.64 -7.81
N ASN A 94 7.24 -5.47 -8.55
CA ASN A 94 6.75 -4.14 -8.86
C ASN A 94 6.31 -3.49 -7.55
N ILE A 95 6.85 -2.32 -7.24
CA ILE A 95 6.56 -1.62 -5.97
C ILE A 95 5.53 -0.50 -6.14
N GLY A 96 4.90 -0.41 -7.31
CA GLY A 96 3.86 0.58 -7.57
C GLY A 96 4.28 1.99 -7.22
N SER A 97 3.40 2.72 -6.56
CA SER A 97 3.60 4.13 -6.20
C SER A 97 4.68 4.41 -5.16
N ILE A 98 5.29 3.40 -4.52
CA ILE A 98 6.52 3.61 -3.72
C ILE A 98 7.60 4.28 -4.60
N GLY A 99 7.60 4.04 -5.92
CA GLY A 99 8.47 4.73 -6.87
C GLY A 99 8.41 6.26 -6.82
N LYS A 100 7.29 6.84 -6.34
CA LYS A 100 7.17 8.29 -6.16
C LYS A 100 8.14 8.84 -5.12
N THR A 101 8.44 8.07 -4.08
CA THR A 101 9.43 8.47 -3.07
C THR A 101 10.82 8.64 -3.70
N ILE A 102 11.16 7.78 -4.65
CA ILE A 102 12.43 7.79 -5.37
C ILE A 102 12.49 9.00 -6.33
N THR A 103 11.40 9.27 -7.05
CA THR A 103 11.28 10.49 -7.90
C THR A 103 11.38 11.76 -7.07
N ALA A 104 10.73 11.80 -5.90
CA ALA A 104 10.80 12.93 -4.99
C ALA A 104 12.23 13.18 -4.50
N VAL A 105 12.97 12.12 -4.13
CA VAL A 105 14.39 12.22 -3.76
C VAL A 105 15.21 12.80 -4.89
N ALA A 106 14.99 12.36 -6.14
CA ALA A 106 15.70 12.89 -7.30
C ALA A 106 15.45 14.39 -7.50
N ILE A 107 14.21 14.86 -7.35
CA ILE A 107 13.88 16.29 -7.37
C ILE A 107 14.58 17.02 -6.22
N MET A 108 14.54 16.50 -5.01
CA MET A 108 15.16 17.14 -3.84
C MET A 108 16.70 17.17 -3.94
N GLN A 109 17.34 16.21 -4.62
CA GLN A 109 18.77 16.27 -4.94
C GLN A 109 19.09 17.45 -5.87
N LEU A 110 18.28 17.66 -6.91
CA LEU A 110 18.44 18.80 -7.81
C LEU A 110 18.19 20.13 -7.11
N VAL A 111 17.24 20.16 -6.16
CA VAL A 111 17.01 21.34 -5.30
C VAL A 111 18.21 21.60 -4.39
N GLN A 112 18.75 20.57 -3.74
CA GLN A 112 19.93 20.65 -2.88
C GLN A 112 21.17 21.12 -3.65
N GLU A 113 21.29 20.73 -4.90
CA GLU A 113 22.37 21.17 -5.80
C GLU A 113 22.16 22.61 -6.35
N GLY A 114 21.06 23.26 -6.01
CA GLY A 114 20.72 24.59 -6.51
C GLY A 114 20.34 24.65 -7.99
N LYS A 115 20.13 23.49 -8.63
CA LYS A 115 19.75 23.37 -10.05
C LYS A 115 18.25 23.53 -10.28
N LEU A 116 17.43 23.38 -9.23
CA LEU A 116 15.98 23.43 -9.27
C LEU A 116 15.46 24.15 -8.01
N LYS A 117 14.32 24.84 -8.13
CA LYS A 117 13.59 25.42 -6.99
C LYS A 117 12.19 24.83 -6.93
N LEU A 118 11.69 24.53 -5.75
CA LEU A 118 10.33 24.03 -5.55
C LEU A 118 9.23 25.01 -6.03
N SER A 119 9.54 26.30 -6.10
CA SER A 119 8.66 27.35 -6.61
C SER A 119 8.68 27.51 -8.13
N GLU A 120 9.54 26.81 -8.85
CA GLU A 120 9.55 26.86 -10.31
C GLU A 120 8.33 26.14 -10.89
N THR A 121 7.85 26.63 -12.04
CA THR A 121 6.57 26.25 -12.58
C THR A 121 6.67 25.25 -13.72
N LEU A 122 5.57 24.53 -13.97
CA LEU A 122 5.44 23.62 -15.10
C LEU A 122 5.76 24.30 -16.43
N GLY A 123 5.24 25.52 -16.64
CA GLY A 123 5.46 26.29 -17.87
C GLY A 123 6.91 26.62 -18.18
N LYS A 124 7.78 26.71 -17.15
CA LYS A 124 9.22 26.86 -17.35
C LYS A 124 9.84 25.67 -18.08
N PHE A 125 9.39 24.45 -17.75
CA PHE A 125 9.97 23.21 -18.27
C PHE A 125 9.21 22.63 -19.46
N TYR A 126 7.93 22.95 -19.57
CA TYR A 126 7.02 22.54 -20.64
C TYR A 126 6.30 23.76 -21.22
N PRO A 127 7.01 24.66 -21.93
CA PRO A 127 6.38 25.86 -22.54
C PRO A 127 5.30 25.49 -23.55
N GLU A 128 5.40 24.30 -24.17
CA GLU A 128 4.42 23.72 -25.09
C GLU A 128 3.15 23.22 -24.42
N CYS A 129 3.12 23.08 -23.09
CA CYS A 129 1.95 22.65 -22.34
C CYS A 129 0.75 23.58 -22.62
N PRO A 130 -0.41 23.02 -23.02
CA PRO A 130 -1.56 23.83 -23.45
C PRO A 130 -2.35 24.44 -22.29
N PHE A 131 -2.05 24.07 -21.03
CA PHE A 131 -2.82 24.55 -19.89
C PHE A 131 -2.52 26.03 -19.61
N PRO A 132 -3.55 26.90 -19.51
CA PRO A 132 -3.35 28.28 -19.08
C PRO A 132 -2.67 28.38 -17.72
N GLU A 133 -2.92 27.41 -16.84
CA GLU A 133 -2.46 27.34 -15.45
C GLU A 133 -1.01 26.86 -15.31
N LYS A 134 -0.33 26.48 -16.40
CA LYS A 134 1.05 25.93 -16.36
C LYS A 134 2.04 26.82 -15.61
N ASP A 135 1.86 28.14 -15.65
CA ASP A 135 2.72 29.11 -14.99
C ASP A 135 2.40 29.32 -13.51
N SER A 136 1.34 28.68 -13.00
CA SER A 136 0.96 28.65 -11.58
C SER A 136 1.18 27.26 -10.92
N ILE A 137 1.28 26.19 -11.71
CA ILE A 137 1.56 24.83 -11.21
C ILE A 137 3.05 24.71 -10.89
N THR A 138 3.40 24.68 -9.62
CA THR A 138 4.80 24.59 -9.17
C THR A 138 5.28 23.15 -9.01
N ILE A 139 6.60 22.94 -8.92
CA ILE A 139 7.23 21.66 -8.55
C ILE A 139 6.67 21.18 -7.20
N TYR A 140 6.51 22.09 -6.23
CA TYR A 140 5.93 21.78 -4.93
C TYR A 140 4.49 21.24 -5.05
N ASN A 141 3.64 21.88 -5.87
CA ASN A 141 2.27 21.41 -6.07
C ASN A 141 2.22 19.98 -6.67
N MET A 142 3.12 19.66 -7.60
CA MET A 142 3.21 18.32 -8.17
C MET A 142 3.67 17.28 -7.14
N LEU A 143 4.68 17.59 -6.33
CA LEU A 143 5.19 16.72 -5.27
C LEU A 143 4.16 16.46 -4.16
N THR A 144 3.28 17.43 -3.87
CA THR A 144 2.30 17.37 -2.78
C THR A 144 0.89 17.01 -3.24
N HIS A 145 0.72 16.68 -4.53
CA HIS A 145 -0.60 16.37 -5.11
C HIS A 145 -1.63 17.51 -4.97
N THR A 146 -1.17 18.75 -5.08
CA THR A 146 -2.02 19.95 -5.02
C THR A 146 -2.00 20.74 -6.34
N SER A 147 -1.59 20.08 -7.43
CA SER A 147 -1.42 20.72 -8.75
C SER A 147 -2.71 20.88 -9.54
N GLY A 148 -3.78 20.15 -9.20
CA GLY A 148 -4.99 20.05 -10.03
C GLY A 148 -4.85 19.14 -11.25
N LEU A 149 -3.65 18.67 -11.54
CA LEU A 149 -3.41 17.72 -12.65
C LEU A 149 -4.12 16.39 -12.35
N GLY A 150 -4.84 15.86 -13.35
CA GLY A 150 -5.56 14.60 -13.26
C GLY A 150 -4.67 13.36 -13.23
N ASP A 151 -5.18 12.26 -13.73
CA ASP A 151 -4.44 11.01 -13.83
C ASP A 151 -4.42 10.53 -15.29
N TYR A 152 -3.23 10.47 -15.88
CA TYR A 152 -3.06 10.00 -17.26
C TYR A 152 -3.47 8.51 -17.41
N LEU A 153 -3.50 7.74 -16.32
CA LEU A 153 -3.96 6.35 -16.30
C LEU A 153 -5.48 6.24 -16.57
N GLU A 154 -6.24 7.32 -16.30
CA GLU A 154 -7.68 7.38 -16.57
C GLU A 154 -8.00 7.86 -18.02
N HIS A 155 -6.97 8.21 -18.79
CA HIS A 155 -7.19 8.64 -20.18
C HIS A 155 -7.76 7.48 -21.00
N LYS A 156 -8.79 7.77 -21.82
CA LYS A 156 -9.53 6.78 -22.63
C LYS A 156 -8.63 5.87 -23.50
N ASP A 157 -7.50 6.39 -23.96
CA ASP A 157 -6.58 5.68 -24.85
C ASP A 157 -5.44 4.99 -24.08
N TYR A 158 -5.38 5.11 -22.76
CA TYR A 158 -4.26 4.60 -21.95
C TYR A 158 -4.04 3.09 -22.14
N LEU A 159 -5.10 2.27 -21.95
CA LEU A 159 -5.00 0.80 -22.08
C LEU A 159 -4.57 0.36 -23.48
N GLY A 160 -5.01 1.07 -24.52
CA GLY A 160 -4.62 0.79 -25.90
C GLY A 160 -3.16 1.15 -26.22
N ARG A 161 -2.55 2.03 -25.42
CA ARG A 161 -1.20 2.56 -25.66
C ARG A 161 -0.17 2.18 -24.62
N VAL A 162 -0.57 1.42 -23.59
CA VAL A 162 0.34 1.06 -22.47
C VAL A 162 1.64 0.42 -22.94
N SER A 163 1.58 -0.40 -24.00
CA SER A 163 2.75 -1.05 -24.60
C SER A 163 3.68 -0.10 -25.36
N GLU A 164 3.27 1.14 -25.67
CA GLU A 164 4.04 2.15 -26.38
C GLU A 164 4.77 3.10 -25.40
N LEU A 165 4.44 3.08 -24.10
CA LEU A 165 4.96 3.98 -23.10
C LEU A 165 6.31 3.51 -22.56
N HIS A 166 7.38 3.74 -23.31
CA HIS A 166 8.74 3.33 -22.94
C HIS A 166 9.60 4.46 -22.35
N PHE A 167 9.29 5.70 -22.70
CA PHE A 167 10.01 6.90 -22.30
C PHE A 167 9.09 7.89 -21.61
N VAL A 168 9.68 8.80 -20.82
CA VAL A 168 8.91 9.80 -20.06
C VAL A 168 8.07 10.70 -20.99
N ASP A 169 8.51 10.98 -22.19
CA ASP A 169 7.79 11.87 -23.09
C ASP A 169 6.61 11.18 -23.83
N ASP A 170 6.52 9.85 -23.82
CA ASP A 170 5.49 9.10 -24.56
C ASP A 170 4.06 9.36 -24.04
N ALA A 171 3.88 9.67 -22.76
CA ALA A 171 2.58 9.98 -22.17
C ALA A 171 2.17 11.47 -22.33
N LEU A 172 3.06 12.35 -22.73
CA LEU A 172 2.76 13.80 -22.83
C LEU A 172 1.51 14.11 -23.66
N PRO A 173 1.22 13.45 -24.80
CA PRO A 173 -0.01 13.72 -25.55
C PRO A 173 -1.27 13.43 -24.74
N MET A 174 -1.29 12.35 -23.95
CA MET A 174 -2.43 12.01 -23.08
C MET A 174 -2.54 12.96 -21.88
N ILE A 175 -1.38 13.35 -21.33
CA ILE A 175 -1.31 14.31 -20.21
C ILE A 175 -1.84 15.67 -20.68
N PHE A 176 -1.45 16.13 -21.84
CA PHE A 176 -1.84 17.45 -22.35
C PHE A 176 -3.26 17.51 -22.93
N ASP A 177 -3.92 16.36 -23.12
CA ASP A 177 -5.35 16.28 -23.44
C ASP A 177 -6.27 16.45 -22.21
N GLN A 178 -5.73 16.33 -20.99
CA GLN A 178 -6.47 16.41 -19.73
C GLN A 178 -6.22 17.75 -19.02
N LYS A 179 -7.24 18.61 -18.96
CA LYS A 179 -7.15 19.89 -18.24
C LYS A 179 -7.08 19.67 -16.72
N PRO A 180 -6.37 20.54 -15.99
CA PRO A 180 -6.45 20.58 -14.53
C PRO A 180 -7.90 20.71 -14.04
N SER A 181 -8.25 20.00 -12.97
CA SER A 181 -9.61 19.98 -12.39
C SER A 181 -9.87 21.14 -11.43
N PHE A 182 -8.82 21.77 -10.91
CA PHE A 182 -8.85 22.93 -10.01
C PHE A 182 -7.53 23.71 -10.12
N SER A 183 -7.50 24.93 -9.60
CA SER A 183 -6.28 25.77 -9.61
C SER A 183 -5.23 25.22 -8.64
N ALA A 184 -3.96 25.28 -9.01
CA ALA A 184 -2.87 24.79 -8.18
C ALA A 184 -2.88 25.43 -6.78
N GLY A 185 -2.83 24.60 -5.76
CA GLY A 185 -2.86 25.02 -4.36
C GLY A 185 -4.24 25.20 -3.75
N GLU A 186 -5.33 24.88 -4.45
CA GLU A 186 -6.68 24.97 -3.89
C GLU A 186 -7.13 23.70 -3.16
N GLN A 187 -6.78 22.53 -3.69
CA GLN A 187 -7.23 21.23 -3.17
C GLN A 187 -6.13 20.19 -3.23
N TYR A 188 -6.32 19.10 -2.49
CA TYR A 188 -5.55 17.87 -2.63
C TYR A 188 -6.28 16.90 -3.56
N GLN A 189 -5.57 16.40 -4.57
CA GLN A 189 -6.00 15.27 -5.41
C GLN A 189 -4.78 14.49 -5.85
N TYR A 190 -4.74 13.21 -5.48
CA TYR A 190 -3.65 12.33 -5.89
C TYR A 190 -3.50 12.33 -7.41
N SER A 191 -2.26 12.49 -7.90
CA SER A 191 -1.97 12.64 -9.32
C SER A 191 -0.73 11.84 -9.73
N ASN A 192 -0.91 10.84 -10.58
CA ASN A 192 0.19 10.18 -11.28
C ASN A 192 0.80 11.09 -12.35
N THR A 193 -0.02 11.92 -12.99
CA THR A 193 0.42 12.91 -14.00
C THR A 193 1.47 13.88 -13.46
N GLY A 194 1.28 14.40 -12.25
CA GLY A 194 2.24 15.30 -11.62
C GLY A 194 3.63 14.65 -11.49
N PHE A 195 3.68 13.41 -11.02
CA PHE A 195 4.94 12.67 -10.88
C PHE A 195 5.56 12.29 -12.22
N TYR A 196 4.74 11.99 -13.22
CA TYR A 196 5.23 11.72 -14.56
C TYR A 196 5.97 12.91 -15.13
N LEU A 197 5.40 14.11 -15.01
CA LEU A 197 6.01 15.39 -15.43
C LEU A 197 7.29 15.72 -14.63
N LEU A 198 7.32 15.42 -13.32
CA LEU A 198 8.52 15.56 -12.50
C LEU A 198 9.70 14.74 -13.06
N GLY A 199 9.44 13.54 -13.56
CA GLY A 199 10.47 12.74 -14.23
C GLY A 199 11.05 13.40 -15.46
N GLY A 200 10.22 14.02 -16.29
CA GLY A 200 10.70 14.78 -17.43
C GLY A 200 11.47 16.05 -17.03
N ILE A 201 11.07 16.68 -15.92
CA ILE A 201 11.82 17.80 -15.35
C ILE A 201 13.20 17.35 -14.87
N ILE A 202 13.30 16.17 -14.24
CA ILE A 202 14.60 15.58 -13.88
C ILE A 202 15.49 15.43 -15.13
N GLN A 203 14.95 14.92 -16.26
CA GLN A 203 15.70 14.78 -17.50
C GLN A 203 16.20 16.14 -18.03
N LYS A 204 15.29 17.14 -18.10
CA LYS A 204 15.59 18.47 -18.62
C LYS A 204 16.64 19.21 -17.78
N VAL A 205 16.60 19.07 -16.45
CA VAL A 205 17.51 19.76 -15.52
C VAL A 205 18.86 19.06 -15.40
N SER A 206 18.86 17.73 -15.37
CA SER A 206 20.08 16.94 -15.19
C SER A 206 20.85 16.69 -16.50
N GLY A 207 20.16 16.73 -17.64
CA GLY A 207 20.71 16.30 -18.94
C GLY A 207 20.81 14.77 -19.07
N MET A 208 20.29 14.00 -18.15
CA MET A 208 20.33 12.54 -18.12
C MET A 208 18.93 11.97 -18.34
N PRO A 209 18.75 10.85 -19.08
CA PRO A 209 17.49 10.10 -19.07
C PRO A 209 17.07 9.77 -17.63
N TYR A 210 15.76 9.82 -17.33
CA TYR A 210 15.22 9.58 -15.98
C TYR A 210 15.73 8.26 -15.36
N ARG A 211 15.65 7.16 -16.12
CA ARG A 211 16.14 5.83 -15.67
C ARG A 211 17.61 5.85 -15.30
N GLU A 212 18.44 6.52 -16.10
CA GLU A 212 19.88 6.64 -15.86
C GLU A 212 20.16 7.49 -14.62
N TYR A 213 19.44 8.62 -14.46
CA TYR A 213 19.54 9.45 -13.26
C TYR A 213 19.24 8.64 -11.99
N ILE A 214 18.12 7.92 -11.96
CA ILE A 214 17.74 7.12 -10.79
C ILE A 214 18.79 6.05 -10.49
N ARG A 215 19.28 5.36 -11.52
CA ARG A 215 20.31 4.32 -11.35
C ARG A 215 21.62 4.90 -10.80
N GLU A 216 22.13 5.98 -11.40
CA GLU A 216 23.43 6.55 -11.03
C GLU A 216 23.38 7.34 -9.71
N ARG A 217 22.29 8.03 -9.44
CA ARG A 217 22.21 8.99 -8.33
C ARG A 217 21.47 8.44 -7.10
N ILE A 218 20.75 7.35 -7.23
CA ILE A 218 20.01 6.73 -6.12
C ILE A 218 20.39 5.27 -5.94
N PHE A 219 20.18 4.41 -6.94
CA PHE A 219 20.40 2.97 -6.74
C PHE A 219 21.85 2.63 -6.43
N LYS A 220 22.79 3.13 -7.21
CA LYS A 220 24.24 2.88 -6.99
C LYS A 220 24.72 3.38 -5.62
N PRO A 221 24.49 4.64 -5.22
CA PRO A 221 24.91 5.14 -3.92
C PRO A 221 24.31 4.36 -2.74
N CYS A 222 23.08 3.85 -2.89
CA CYS A 222 22.42 3.02 -1.86
C CYS A 222 22.83 1.55 -1.91
N GLY A 223 23.52 1.08 -2.95
CA GLY A 223 23.81 -0.35 -3.16
C GLY A 223 22.58 -1.18 -3.51
N MET A 224 21.56 -0.58 -4.16
CA MET A 224 20.31 -1.22 -4.56
C MET A 224 20.50 -2.02 -5.86
N ASN A 225 21.10 -3.19 -5.77
CA ASN A 225 21.48 -4.00 -6.93
C ASN A 225 20.32 -4.81 -7.52
N GLU A 226 19.25 -5.01 -6.72
CA GLU A 226 18.03 -5.72 -7.13
C GLU A 226 16.91 -4.75 -7.57
N SER A 227 17.26 -3.47 -7.84
CA SER A 227 16.30 -2.44 -8.25
C SER A 227 16.55 -1.98 -9.67
N ASP A 228 15.48 -1.89 -10.47
CA ASP A 228 15.57 -1.42 -11.85
C ASP A 228 14.25 -0.81 -12.35
N LEU A 229 14.36 -0.01 -13.43
CA LEU A 229 13.26 0.54 -14.21
C LEU A 229 13.17 -0.15 -15.57
N VAL A 230 13.18 -1.47 -15.60
CA VAL A 230 13.10 -2.27 -16.82
C VAL A 230 11.64 -2.50 -17.20
N SER A 231 11.31 -2.20 -18.46
CA SER A 231 9.98 -2.46 -19.01
C SER A 231 9.65 -3.96 -19.07
N GLU A 232 8.35 -4.29 -19.12
CA GLU A 232 7.89 -5.68 -19.05
C GLU A 232 8.35 -6.55 -20.23
N ASP A 233 8.65 -5.95 -21.39
CA ASP A 233 9.17 -6.62 -22.59
C ASP A 233 10.65 -7.04 -22.48
N LYS A 234 11.36 -6.61 -21.43
CA LYS A 234 12.78 -6.95 -21.22
C LYS A 234 12.93 -8.07 -20.19
N VAL A 235 13.93 -8.91 -20.42
CA VAL A 235 14.28 -9.94 -19.42
C VAL A 235 14.86 -9.26 -18.18
N LEU A 236 14.31 -9.60 -17.03
CA LEU A 236 14.80 -9.22 -15.70
C LEU A 236 14.83 -10.47 -14.83
N GLU A 237 16.02 -10.82 -14.34
CA GLU A 237 16.17 -11.96 -13.43
C GLU A 237 15.37 -11.74 -12.13
N ASN A 238 14.90 -12.83 -11.54
CA ASN A 238 14.14 -12.84 -10.29
C ASN A 238 12.86 -11.99 -10.32
N ARG A 239 12.27 -11.72 -11.49
CA ARG A 239 11.03 -10.95 -11.62
C ARG A 239 9.83 -11.74 -11.09
N ALA A 240 9.07 -11.16 -10.18
CA ALA A 240 7.74 -11.65 -9.83
C ALA A 240 6.70 -11.26 -10.89
N ILE A 241 5.83 -12.20 -11.24
CA ILE A 241 4.62 -11.95 -12.02
C ILE A 241 3.49 -11.61 -11.05
N GLY A 242 2.69 -10.59 -11.38
CA GLY A 242 1.53 -10.21 -10.58
C GLY A 242 0.32 -11.09 -10.86
N TYR A 243 -0.45 -11.42 -9.82
CA TYR A 243 -1.61 -12.32 -9.92
C TYR A 243 -2.83 -11.74 -9.21
N THR A 244 -4.00 -11.99 -9.81
CA THR A 244 -5.30 -11.74 -9.18
C THR A 244 -6.02 -13.08 -8.99
N GLN A 245 -6.47 -13.35 -7.76
CA GLN A 245 -7.21 -14.56 -7.43
C GLN A 245 -8.64 -14.48 -7.96
N ASN A 246 -9.11 -15.53 -8.62
CA ASN A 246 -10.48 -15.65 -9.13
C ASN A 246 -11.42 -16.25 -8.08
N ALA A 247 -12.73 -16.16 -8.34
CA ALA A 247 -13.76 -16.69 -7.44
C ALA A 247 -13.67 -18.20 -7.21
N ASP A 248 -13.16 -18.96 -8.16
CA ASP A 248 -12.97 -20.41 -8.06
C ASP A 248 -11.68 -20.83 -7.34
N GLY A 249 -10.85 -19.84 -6.97
CA GLY A 249 -9.54 -20.03 -6.34
C GLY A 249 -8.36 -20.12 -7.33
N SER A 250 -8.63 -20.13 -8.64
CA SER A 250 -7.57 -20.01 -9.65
C SER A 250 -6.98 -18.58 -9.68
N PHE A 251 -5.90 -18.40 -10.42
CA PHE A 251 -5.23 -17.10 -10.54
C PHE A 251 -5.16 -16.64 -12.01
N THR A 252 -5.33 -15.35 -12.22
CA THR A 252 -5.07 -14.67 -13.49
C THR A 252 -3.75 -13.90 -13.38
N ALA A 253 -2.85 -14.09 -14.34
CA ALA A 253 -1.61 -13.33 -14.45
C ALA A 253 -1.87 -11.94 -15.04
N ASN A 254 -1.39 -10.88 -14.38
CA ASN A 254 -1.62 -9.48 -14.77
C ASN A 254 -0.41 -8.91 -15.54
N ILE A 255 -0.06 -9.53 -16.66
CA ILE A 255 1.11 -9.14 -17.46
C ILE A 255 0.81 -7.90 -18.32
N LEU A 256 -0.41 -7.78 -18.82
CA LEU A 256 -0.80 -6.74 -19.79
C LEU A 256 -1.34 -5.46 -19.16
N THR A 257 -1.67 -5.47 -17.87
CA THR A 257 -2.28 -4.35 -17.15
C THR A 257 -1.28 -3.54 -16.33
N ILE A 258 -0.06 -4.04 -16.18
CA ILE A 258 0.98 -3.37 -15.40
C ILE A 258 1.64 -2.30 -16.29
N PRO A 259 1.59 -1.02 -15.87
CA PRO A 259 2.27 0.06 -16.58
C PRO A 259 3.78 -0.18 -16.65
N ALA A 260 4.42 0.25 -17.73
CA ALA A 260 5.87 0.32 -17.78
C ALA A 260 6.40 1.19 -16.62
N PRO A 261 7.58 0.87 -16.05
CA PRO A 261 8.17 1.66 -14.99
C PRO A 261 8.33 3.12 -15.41
N CYS A 262 7.78 4.02 -14.65
CA CYS A 262 7.74 5.44 -14.93
C CYS A 262 8.02 6.26 -13.65
N PRO A 263 8.16 7.58 -13.75
CA PRO A 263 8.37 8.44 -12.57
C PRO A 263 7.25 8.39 -11.52
N ALA A 264 6.04 8.00 -11.92
CA ALA A 264 4.90 7.84 -11.00
C ALA A 264 4.88 6.47 -10.31
N GLY A 265 5.69 5.49 -10.75
CA GLY A 265 5.75 4.16 -10.13
C GLY A 265 6.13 3.03 -11.08
N GLY A 266 5.91 1.79 -10.62
CA GLY A 266 6.10 0.59 -11.43
C GLY A 266 7.54 0.08 -11.51
N LEU A 267 8.51 0.71 -10.86
CA LEU A 267 9.86 0.17 -10.78
C LEU A 267 9.89 -1.15 -10.00
N ARG A 268 10.90 -1.95 -10.26
CA ARG A 268 11.11 -3.24 -9.61
C ARG A 268 12.16 -3.12 -8.52
N SER A 269 11.88 -3.72 -7.34
CA SER A 269 12.81 -3.74 -6.21
C SER A 269 12.61 -4.98 -5.35
N SER A 270 13.59 -5.28 -4.49
CA SER A 270 13.48 -6.25 -3.40
C SER A 270 13.27 -5.56 -2.07
N ALA A 271 12.80 -6.29 -1.05
CA ALA A 271 12.65 -5.76 0.31
C ALA A 271 14.01 -5.32 0.89
N GLY A 272 15.07 -6.09 0.63
CA GLY A 272 16.43 -5.74 1.05
C GLY A 272 16.94 -4.44 0.44
N ASP A 273 16.63 -4.16 -0.83
CA ASP A 273 17.03 -2.91 -1.47
C ASP A 273 16.26 -1.70 -0.93
N LEU A 274 14.97 -1.86 -0.61
CA LEU A 274 14.21 -0.80 0.05
C LEU A 274 14.72 -0.51 1.47
N LEU A 275 15.22 -1.51 2.20
CA LEU A 275 15.90 -1.28 3.47
C LEU A 275 17.21 -0.50 3.29
N LYS A 276 18.00 -0.79 2.25
CA LYS A 276 19.20 0.00 1.91
C LYS A 276 18.84 1.45 1.56
N PHE A 277 17.74 1.66 0.84
CA PHE A 277 17.21 2.99 0.56
C PHE A 277 16.83 3.73 1.84
N ASP A 278 16.15 3.07 2.78
CA ASP A 278 15.84 3.61 4.10
C ASP A 278 17.11 4.03 4.86
N GLN A 279 18.12 3.16 4.91
CA GLN A 279 19.37 3.44 5.60
C GLN A 279 20.18 4.59 4.95
N ALA A 280 20.08 4.77 3.64
CA ALA A 280 20.70 5.88 2.94
C ALA A 280 20.17 7.26 3.38
N PHE A 281 18.90 7.34 3.83
CA PHE A 281 18.38 8.56 4.47
C PHE A 281 19.01 8.81 5.83
N LYS A 282 19.12 7.78 6.66
CA LYS A 282 19.72 7.90 7.99
C LYS A 282 21.17 8.39 7.92
N ASN A 283 21.91 7.93 6.92
CA ASN A 283 23.34 8.19 6.75
C ASN A 283 23.65 9.39 5.83
N GLU A 284 22.65 10.21 5.49
CA GLU A 284 22.76 11.38 4.60
C GLU A 284 23.40 11.10 3.22
N VAL A 285 23.35 9.86 2.74
CA VAL A 285 23.90 9.47 1.45
C VAL A 285 23.17 10.14 0.30
N LEU A 286 21.85 10.33 0.44
CA LEU A 286 20.99 10.87 -0.62
C LEU A 286 20.70 12.36 -0.44
N LEU A 287 20.38 12.78 0.78
CA LEU A 287 19.94 14.14 1.12
C LEU A 287 20.47 14.55 2.49
N SER A 288 20.80 15.82 2.66
CA SER A 288 21.11 16.41 3.97
C SER A 288 19.88 16.44 4.90
N ASP A 289 20.10 16.54 6.20
CA ASP A 289 19.01 16.62 7.19
C ASP A 289 18.09 17.81 6.92
N SER A 290 18.64 18.97 6.56
CA SER A 290 17.84 20.16 6.23
C SER A 290 16.92 19.91 5.03
N MET A 291 17.39 19.16 4.01
CA MET A 291 16.58 18.83 2.85
C MET A 291 15.52 17.78 3.18
N LYS A 292 15.83 16.81 4.05
CA LYS A 292 14.87 15.85 4.58
C LYS A 292 13.74 16.54 5.35
N GLN A 293 14.05 17.55 6.17
CA GLN A 293 13.03 18.33 6.84
C GLN A 293 12.05 19.00 5.88
N VAL A 294 12.56 19.62 4.78
CA VAL A 294 11.71 20.18 3.75
C VAL A 294 10.85 19.09 3.10
N MET A 295 11.44 17.95 2.76
CA MET A 295 10.78 16.85 2.06
C MET A 295 9.65 16.21 2.88
N PHE A 296 9.86 16.03 4.19
CA PHE A 296 8.90 15.36 5.10
C PHE A 296 7.94 16.31 5.82
N THR A 297 8.04 17.62 5.59
CA THR A 297 7.06 18.57 6.13
C THR A 297 5.71 18.35 5.46
N PRO A 298 4.64 18.03 6.23
CA PRO A 298 3.30 17.83 5.66
C PRO A 298 2.79 19.06 4.91
N ALA A 299 2.10 18.82 3.80
CA ALA A 299 1.47 19.88 3.02
C ALA A 299 0.23 20.44 3.76
N THR A 300 0.04 21.74 3.74
CA THR A 300 -1.07 22.41 4.43
C THR A 300 -2.44 21.86 4.04
N LEU A 301 -2.63 21.52 2.76
CA LEU A 301 -3.90 21.01 2.24
C LEU A 301 -4.10 19.50 2.47
N SER A 302 -3.06 18.79 2.89
CA SER A 302 -3.14 17.37 3.23
C SER A 302 -2.12 17.04 4.32
N PRO A 303 -2.51 17.04 5.60
CA PRO A 303 -1.60 16.85 6.73
C PRO A 303 -0.96 15.45 6.79
N THR A 304 -1.43 14.51 5.96
CA THR A 304 -0.88 13.16 5.83
C THR A 304 0.01 12.98 4.60
N LYS A 305 0.27 14.05 3.83
CA LYS A 305 1.09 14.00 2.62
C LYS A 305 2.16 15.07 2.66
N ALA A 306 3.35 14.70 2.21
CA ALA A 306 4.50 15.58 2.06
C ALA A 306 5.03 15.48 0.61
N CYS A 307 6.25 15.92 0.32
CA CYS A 307 6.81 15.87 -1.03
C CYS A 307 7.05 14.42 -1.49
N GLY A 308 6.03 13.78 -2.06
CA GLY A 308 6.09 12.41 -2.56
C GLY A 308 6.08 11.31 -1.48
N TRP A 309 5.77 11.67 -0.23
CA TRP A 309 5.72 10.76 0.92
C TRP A 309 4.41 10.88 1.66
N GLU A 310 4.00 9.80 2.30
CA GLU A 310 2.99 9.83 3.36
C GLU A 310 3.68 10.14 4.68
N VAL A 311 3.02 10.96 5.51
CA VAL A 311 3.42 11.28 6.89
C VAL A 311 2.20 11.02 7.75
N LYS A 312 2.27 10.01 8.60
CA LYS A 312 1.13 9.52 9.38
C LYS A 312 1.56 9.16 10.80
N GLU A 313 0.58 8.84 11.61
CA GLU A 313 0.75 8.35 12.98
C GLU A 313 0.05 7.00 13.13
N PHE A 314 0.66 6.11 13.91
CA PHE A 314 0.08 4.84 14.32
C PHE A 314 0.50 4.52 15.75
N ALA A 315 -0.48 4.28 16.64
CA ALA A 315 -0.27 3.98 18.05
C ALA A 315 0.64 5.00 18.79
N GLY A 316 0.57 6.28 18.40
CA GLY A 316 1.38 7.37 18.98
C GLY A 316 2.78 7.52 18.36
N GLU A 317 3.12 6.70 17.37
CA GLU A 317 4.40 6.73 16.65
C GLU A 317 4.24 7.38 15.27
N HIS A 318 5.10 8.33 14.95
CA HIS A 318 5.13 8.94 13.63
C HIS A 318 5.84 8.05 12.61
N TYR A 319 5.26 7.90 11.44
CA TYR A 319 5.91 7.19 10.35
C TYR A 319 5.81 7.93 9.02
N ILE A 320 6.80 7.69 8.19
CA ILE A 320 6.85 8.14 6.80
C ILE A 320 6.94 6.92 5.88
N GLY A 321 6.45 7.05 4.66
CA GLY A 321 6.53 5.97 3.69
C GLY A 321 5.63 6.19 2.49
N HIS A 322 5.31 5.13 1.82
CA HIS A 322 4.32 5.10 0.75
C HIS A 322 3.81 3.67 0.53
N SER A 323 2.56 3.54 0.12
CA SER A 323 2.02 2.29 -0.41
C SER A 323 2.12 2.27 -1.93
N GLY A 324 2.07 1.08 -2.53
CA GLY A 324 2.05 0.90 -3.97
C GLY A 324 1.04 -0.16 -4.36
N GLY A 325 0.23 0.12 -5.38
CA GLY A 325 -0.79 -0.81 -5.86
C GLY A 325 -0.96 -0.73 -7.37
N ALA A 326 -1.27 -1.87 -7.95
CA ALA A 326 -1.74 -2.09 -9.30
C ALA A 326 -2.37 -3.49 -9.36
N ASP A 327 -2.94 -3.88 -10.49
CA ASP A 327 -3.41 -5.25 -10.67
C ASP A 327 -2.27 -6.27 -10.43
N GLY A 328 -2.46 -7.17 -9.46
CA GLY A 328 -1.44 -8.14 -9.05
C GLY A 328 -0.23 -7.55 -8.34
N VAL A 329 -0.34 -6.36 -7.79
CA VAL A 329 0.73 -5.66 -7.08
C VAL A 329 0.17 -5.00 -5.84
N GLU A 330 0.78 -5.28 -4.70
CA GLU A 330 0.55 -4.48 -3.50
C GLU A 330 1.84 -4.42 -2.67
N ALA A 331 2.25 -3.22 -2.30
CA ALA A 331 3.52 -3.00 -1.62
C ALA A 331 3.38 -1.91 -0.55
N PHE A 332 4.07 -2.10 0.56
CA PHE A 332 4.15 -1.14 1.66
C PHE A 332 5.61 -0.95 2.07
N PHE A 333 5.98 0.31 2.24
CA PHE A 333 7.27 0.74 2.76
C PHE A 333 7.04 1.84 3.79
N TYR A 334 7.18 1.50 5.07
CA TYR A 334 6.96 2.39 6.19
C TYR A 334 8.15 2.43 7.12
N ARG A 335 8.54 3.62 7.51
CA ARG A 335 9.61 3.92 8.44
C ARG A 335 9.08 4.69 9.63
N PHE A 336 9.12 4.10 10.80
CA PHE A 336 8.78 4.73 12.08
C PHE A 336 9.96 5.55 12.58
N ILE A 337 9.72 6.83 12.84
CA ILE A 337 10.79 7.79 13.08
C ILE A 337 11.36 7.65 14.50
N ASP A 338 10.48 7.48 15.50
CA ASP A 338 10.84 7.49 16.91
C ASP A 338 11.40 6.13 17.36
N SER A 339 10.70 5.04 17.04
CA SER A 339 11.12 3.66 17.41
C SER A 339 12.19 3.07 16.48
N GLY A 340 12.39 3.67 15.30
CA GLY A 340 13.36 3.21 14.29
C GLY A 340 12.97 1.93 13.55
N TYR A 341 11.72 1.49 13.65
CA TYR A 341 11.23 0.34 12.86
C TYR A 341 11.09 0.70 11.38
N THR A 342 11.45 -0.26 10.53
CA THR A 342 11.17 -0.24 9.09
C THR A 342 10.36 -1.49 8.75
N VAL A 343 9.18 -1.31 8.13
CA VAL A 343 8.28 -2.38 7.70
C VAL A 343 8.18 -2.31 6.18
N ILE A 344 8.54 -3.42 5.52
CA ILE A 344 8.49 -3.56 4.07
C ILE A 344 7.74 -4.85 3.77
N VAL A 345 6.63 -4.74 3.04
CA VAL A 345 5.84 -5.89 2.58
C VAL A 345 5.59 -5.73 1.09
N LEU A 346 6.08 -6.68 0.30
CA LEU A 346 5.97 -6.67 -1.16
C LEU A 346 5.21 -7.91 -1.59
N SER A 347 4.07 -7.74 -2.26
CA SER A 347 3.22 -8.82 -2.72
C SER A 347 3.04 -8.80 -4.23
N ASN A 348 3.06 -9.99 -4.83
CA ASN A 348 2.64 -10.21 -6.21
C ASN A 348 1.18 -10.69 -6.32
N TYR A 349 0.38 -10.51 -5.25
CA TYR A 349 -1.06 -10.66 -5.28
C TYR A 349 -1.75 -9.30 -5.21
N HIS A 350 -2.83 -9.16 -5.97
CA HIS A 350 -3.72 -8.00 -5.87
C HIS A 350 -4.38 -7.96 -4.49
N ASN A 351 -4.23 -6.85 -3.77
CA ASN A 351 -4.65 -6.69 -2.37
C ASN A 351 -4.06 -7.75 -1.42
N GLY A 352 -2.80 -8.17 -1.63
CA GLY A 352 -2.14 -9.26 -0.91
C GLY A 352 -1.35 -8.84 0.33
N ALA A 353 -1.17 -7.54 0.63
CA ALA A 353 -0.22 -7.07 1.63
C ALA A 353 -0.81 -6.18 2.73
N GLU A 354 -1.93 -5.47 2.50
CA GLU A 354 -2.44 -4.43 3.41
C GLU A 354 -2.74 -4.97 4.81
N GLU A 355 -3.54 -6.05 4.89
CA GLU A 355 -3.93 -6.62 6.17
C GLU A 355 -2.73 -7.21 6.93
N LEU A 356 -1.83 -7.89 6.22
CA LEU A 356 -0.59 -8.40 6.79
C LEU A 356 0.28 -7.27 7.33
N THR A 357 0.44 -6.18 6.59
CA THR A 357 1.21 -5.00 7.01
C THR A 357 0.60 -4.37 8.26
N SER A 358 -0.71 -4.18 8.30
CA SER A 358 -1.44 -3.62 9.44
C SER A 358 -1.27 -4.48 10.69
N ASN A 359 -1.38 -5.81 10.57
CA ASN A 359 -1.19 -6.73 11.69
C ASN A 359 0.28 -6.81 12.14
N ILE A 360 1.26 -6.67 11.24
CA ILE A 360 2.67 -6.53 11.62
C ILE A 360 2.86 -5.25 12.46
N MET A 361 2.29 -4.11 12.05
CA MET A 361 2.33 -2.89 12.83
C MET A 361 1.66 -3.06 14.20
N ASN A 362 0.52 -3.76 14.27
CA ASN A 362 -0.14 -4.10 15.53
C ASN A 362 0.79 -4.89 16.47
N ILE A 363 1.50 -5.89 15.95
CA ILE A 363 2.48 -6.68 16.73
C ILE A 363 3.61 -5.78 17.25
N LEU A 364 4.19 -4.93 16.39
CA LEU A 364 5.31 -4.06 16.75
C LEU A 364 4.97 -3.08 17.88
N PHE A 365 3.72 -2.60 17.89
CA PHE A 365 3.26 -1.59 18.86
C PHE A 365 2.28 -2.15 19.90
N ASN A 366 2.30 -3.47 20.10
CA ASN A 366 1.49 -4.17 21.09
C ASN A 366 0.00 -3.83 21.03
N GLN A 367 -0.53 -3.68 19.81
CA GLN A 367 -1.95 -3.53 19.54
C GLN A 367 -2.61 -4.89 19.29
N PRO A 368 -3.93 -5.02 19.46
CA PRO A 368 -4.64 -6.25 19.15
C PRO A 368 -4.49 -6.64 17.67
N TYR A 369 -4.23 -7.91 17.41
CA TYR A 369 -4.19 -8.50 16.07
C TYR A 369 -4.76 -9.91 16.08
N SER A 370 -5.11 -10.44 14.93
CA SER A 370 -5.56 -11.82 14.76
C SER A 370 -4.94 -12.46 13.53
N ALA A 371 -4.61 -13.75 13.62
CA ALA A 371 -4.28 -14.52 12.44
C ALA A 371 -5.53 -14.72 11.57
N PRO A 372 -5.42 -14.62 10.23
CA PRO A 372 -6.56 -14.78 9.35
C PRO A 372 -7.08 -16.22 9.36
N THR A 373 -8.36 -16.36 9.07
CA THR A 373 -9.06 -17.63 8.92
C THR A 373 -9.53 -17.83 7.47
N LYS A 374 -10.02 -19.03 7.17
CA LYS A 374 -10.66 -19.28 5.86
C LYS A 374 -11.89 -18.39 5.63
N VAL A 375 -12.58 -18.00 6.71
CA VAL A 375 -13.71 -17.08 6.65
C VAL A 375 -13.24 -15.69 6.19
N ASP A 376 -12.14 -15.21 6.75
CA ASP A 376 -11.56 -13.91 6.38
C ASP A 376 -11.07 -13.91 4.93
N ALA A 377 -10.41 -14.97 4.49
CA ALA A 377 -9.97 -15.13 3.11
C ALA A 377 -11.14 -15.06 2.11
N ASN A 378 -12.22 -15.80 2.36
CA ASN A 378 -13.42 -15.76 1.52
C ASN A 378 -14.10 -14.38 1.59
N PHE A 379 -14.18 -13.76 2.78
CA PHE A 379 -14.80 -12.46 2.95
C PHE A 379 -14.06 -11.39 2.14
N ARG A 380 -12.74 -11.33 2.26
CA ARG A 380 -11.88 -10.42 1.51
C ARG A 380 -12.00 -10.60 -0.01
N LEU A 381 -11.95 -11.86 -0.49
CA LEU A 381 -12.13 -12.17 -1.92
C LEU A 381 -13.51 -11.72 -2.41
N GLY A 382 -14.58 -12.01 -1.66
CA GLY A 382 -15.94 -11.61 -2.00
C GLY A 382 -16.11 -10.09 -2.02
N TYR A 383 -15.51 -9.38 -1.05
CA TYR A 383 -15.54 -7.92 -0.98
C TYR A 383 -14.83 -7.28 -2.20
N ARG A 384 -13.66 -7.78 -2.58
CA ARG A 384 -12.93 -7.33 -3.77
C ARG A 384 -13.74 -7.56 -5.06
N LEU A 385 -14.28 -8.76 -5.25
CA LEU A 385 -15.12 -9.09 -6.43
C LEU A 385 -16.36 -8.18 -6.52
N GLN A 386 -16.94 -7.80 -5.36
CA GLN A 386 -18.02 -6.80 -5.33
C GLN A 386 -17.56 -5.43 -5.84
N GLY A 387 -16.37 -4.98 -5.45
CA GLY A 387 -15.76 -3.72 -5.92
C GLY A 387 -15.53 -3.73 -7.44
N GLU A 388 -15.10 -4.87 -7.98
CA GLU A 388 -14.93 -5.11 -9.43
C GLU A 388 -16.26 -5.30 -10.18
N ASN A 389 -17.41 -5.14 -9.53
CA ASN A 389 -18.76 -5.36 -10.06
C ASN A 389 -19.02 -6.80 -10.54
N LYS A 390 -18.23 -7.79 -10.12
CA LYS A 390 -18.43 -9.24 -10.33
C LYS A 390 -19.41 -9.79 -9.29
N LEU A 391 -20.65 -9.27 -9.31
CA LEU A 391 -21.61 -9.45 -8.22
C LEU A 391 -22.02 -10.90 -7.98
N LYS A 392 -22.21 -11.71 -9.02
CA LYS A 392 -22.57 -13.12 -8.87
C LYS A 392 -21.45 -13.94 -8.25
N GLU A 393 -20.23 -13.72 -8.70
CA GLU A 393 -19.03 -14.37 -8.18
C GLU A 393 -18.79 -13.99 -6.71
N ALA A 394 -18.91 -12.70 -6.37
CA ALA A 394 -18.81 -12.20 -5.01
C ALA A 394 -19.81 -12.89 -4.06
N ALA A 395 -21.07 -13.01 -4.46
CA ALA A 395 -22.09 -13.68 -3.67
C ALA A 395 -21.76 -15.17 -3.45
N LEU A 396 -21.28 -15.88 -4.48
CA LEU A 396 -20.91 -17.29 -4.36
C LEU A 396 -19.71 -17.50 -3.40
N VAL A 397 -18.75 -16.60 -3.42
CA VAL A 397 -17.59 -16.67 -2.51
C VAL A 397 -18.02 -16.43 -1.08
N LEU A 398 -18.85 -15.41 -0.84
CA LEU A 398 -19.38 -15.11 0.51
C LEU A 398 -20.26 -16.23 1.06
N ASP A 399 -21.03 -16.91 0.19
CA ASP A 399 -21.87 -18.05 0.59
C ASP A 399 -21.06 -19.22 1.18
N ARG A 400 -19.76 -19.35 0.84
CA ARG A 400 -18.90 -20.39 1.45
C ARG A 400 -18.78 -20.23 2.97
N ASN A 401 -18.88 -19.00 3.47
CA ASN A 401 -18.83 -18.68 4.90
C ASN A 401 -20.14 -18.95 5.62
N LEU A 402 -21.20 -19.31 4.89
CA LEU A 402 -22.53 -19.58 5.47
C LEU A 402 -22.73 -21.04 5.84
N ASN A 403 -21.78 -21.92 5.48
CA ASN A 403 -21.81 -23.35 5.81
C ASN A 403 -21.37 -23.64 7.28
N GLY A 404 -20.91 -22.65 8.01
CA GLY A 404 -20.55 -22.75 9.42
C GLY A 404 -21.79 -22.81 10.34
N ASN A 405 -21.59 -23.22 11.58
CA ASN A 405 -22.64 -23.18 12.62
C ASN A 405 -22.08 -22.51 13.89
N PRO A 406 -22.41 -21.27 14.15
CA PRO A 406 -23.25 -20.37 13.35
C PRO A 406 -22.59 -19.91 12.03
N PRO A 407 -23.38 -19.50 11.03
CA PRO A 407 -22.86 -18.91 9.81
C PRO A 407 -22.23 -17.54 10.10
N HIS A 408 -21.28 -17.11 9.22
CA HIS A 408 -20.61 -15.84 9.41
C HIS A 408 -21.55 -14.65 9.16
N LEU A 409 -21.77 -13.85 10.20
CA LEU A 409 -22.78 -12.80 10.25
C LEU A 409 -22.63 -11.75 9.13
N LEU A 410 -21.43 -11.20 8.94
CA LEU A 410 -21.20 -10.21 7.88
C LEU A 410 -21.37 -10.79 6.48
N SER A 411 -21.03 -12.07 6.28
CA SER A 411 -21.23 -12.71 4.98
C SER A 411 -22.70 -12.87 4.62
N LEU A 412 -23.60 -13.09 5.61
CA LEU A 412 -25.05 -13.06 5.38
C LEU A 412 -25.51 -11.72 4.82
N PHE A 413 -25.12 -10.63 5.47
CA PHE A 413 -25.53 -9.29 5.06
C PHE A 413 -24.94 -8.90 3.69
N PHE A 414 -23.63 -9.06 3.50
CA PHE A 414 -22.98 -8.66 2.24
C PHE A 414 -23.48 -9.51 1.08
N SER A 415 -23.64 -10.82 1.26
CA SER A 415 -24.17 -11.71 0.22
C SER A 415 -25.61 -11.35 -0.17
N ALA A 416 -26.45 -10.97 0.81
CA ALA A 416 -27.80 -10.48 0.56
C ALA A 416 -27.80 -9.14 -0.20
N ASN A 417 -27.00 -8.18 0.26
CA ASN A 417 -26.93 -6.86 -0.35
C ASN A 417 -26.43 -6.90 -1.81
N ILE A 418 -25.45 -7.77 -2.11
CA ILE A 418 -24.96 -8.01 -3.46
C ILE A 418 -26.07 -8.54 -4.38
N ARG A 419 -26.90 -9.47 -3.91
CA ARG A 419 -28.03 -10.03 -4.66
C ARG A 419 -29.11 -8.98 -4.95
N ILE A 420 -29.41 -8.14 -3.95
CA ILE A 420 -30.34 -7.01 -4.11
C ILE A 420 -29.79 -6.00 -5.12
N ARG A 421 -28.52 -5.62 -4.99
CA ARG A 421 -27.86 -4.69 -5.94
C ARG A 421 -27.81 -5.24 -7.35
N GLY A 422 -27.48 -6.50 -7.48
CA GLY A 422 -27.36 -7.20 -8.77
C GLY A 422 -28.69 -7.68 -9.34
N LYS A 423 -29.81 -7.57 -8.61
CA LYS A 423 -31.15 -8.00 -9.00
C LYS A 423 -31.25 -9.49 -9.36
N PHE A 424 -30.56 -10.36 -8.62
CA PHE A 424 -30.62 -11.82 -8.81
C PHE A 424 -30.83 -12.52 -7.47
N GLU A 425 -31.52 -13.66 -7.47
CA GLU A 425 -31.82 -14.46 -6.28
C GLU A 425 -32.33 -13.63 -5.07
N VAL A 426 -33.17 -12.61 -5.32
CA VAL A 426 -33.61 -11.65 -4.29
C VAL A 426 -34.37 -12.34 -3.15
N GLY A 427 -35.07 -13.45 -3.42
CA GLY A 427 -35.71 -14.26 -2.37
C GLY A 427 -34.69 -14.80 -1.38
N LYS A 428 -33.58 -15.35 -1.84
CA LYS A 428 -32.47 -15.83 -1.01
C LYS A 428 -31.83 -14.70 -0.18
N ALA A 429 -31.79 -13.48 -0.75
CA ALA A 429 -31.33 -12.32 0.00
C ALA A 429 -32.23 -12.01 1.20
N VAL A 430 -33.55 -12.16 1.08
CA VAL A 430 -34.47 -11.99 2.20
C VAL A 430 -34.19 -13.03 3.30
N ASP A 431 -34.00 -14.30 2.93
CA ASP A 431 -33.70 -15.38 3.89
C ASP A 431 -32.40 -15.08 4.67
N TYR A 432 -31.37 -14.57 4.01
CA TYR A 432 -30.11 -14.20 4.64
C TYR A 432 -30.24 -13.00 5.60
N LEU A 433 -31.03 -11.97 5.22
CA LEU A 433 -31.31 -10.83 6.08
C LEU A 433 -32.16 -11.25 7.31
N ASP A 434 -33.09 -12.21 7.13
CA ASP A 434 -33.84 -12.79 8.25
C ASP A 434 -32.94 -13.56 9.21
N GLN A 435 -31.98 -14.30 8.67
CA GLN A 435 -31.02 -15.03 9.49
C GLN A 435 -30.09 -14.06 10.22
N PHE A 436 -29.60 -13.01 9.56
CA PHE A 436 -28.83 -11.95 10.19
C PHE A 436 -29.56 -11.34 11.38
N LEU A 437 -30.81 -10.89 11.19
CA LEU A 437 -31.61 -10.26 12.25
C LEU A 437 -31.90 -11.18 13.45
N ARG A 438 -31.92 -12.50 13.24
CA ARG A 438 -32.08 -13.47 14.36
C ARG A 438 -30.78 -13.67 15.15
N MET A 439 -29.63 -13.43 14.55
CA MET A 439 -28.32 -13.73 15.13
C MET A 439 -27.61 -12.50 15.67
N ALA A 440 -27.84 -11.33 15.05
CA ALA A 440 -27.16 -10.10 15.39
C ALA A 440 -27.58 -9.59 16.78
N GLY A 441 -26.58 -9.15 17.56
CA GLY A 441 -26.77 -8.40 18.80
C GLY A 441 -27.01 -6.90 18.53
N GLU A 442 -27.27 -6.16 19.61
CA GLU A 442 -27.59 -4.71 19.50
C GLU A 442 -26.45 -3.86 18.92
N ASN A 443 -25.21 -4.29 19.12
CA ASN A 443 -24.01 -3.54 18.69
C ASN A 443 -23.34 -4.13 17.44
N ASP A 444 -23.93 -5.12 16.79
CA ASP A 444 -23.35 -5.72 15.60
C ASP A 444 -23.50 -4.79 14.38
N PHE A 445 -22.51 -4.86 13.50
CA PHE A 445 -22.52 -4.12 12.24
C PHE A 445 -22.95 -5.05 11.09
N PRO A 446 -23.80 -4.58 10.15
CA PRO A 446 -24.48 -3.28 10.14
C PRO A 446 -25.63 -3.22 11.16
N PRO A 447 -26.02 -2.01 11.61
CA PRO A 447 -27.12 -1.87 12.56
C PRO A 447 -28.43 -2.37 11.95
N PRO A 448 -29.39 -2.85 12.79
CA PRO A 448 -30.66 -3.39 12.33
C PRO A 448 -31.46 -2.47 11.39
N THR A 449 -31.34 -1.16 11.55
CA THR A 449 -31.97 -0.16 10.66
C THR A 449 -31.58 -0.35 9.20
N VAL A 450 -30.28 -0.56 8.94
CA VAL A 450 -29.74 -0.79 7.58
C VAL A 450 -30.28 -2.13 7.05
N VAL A 451 -30.35 -3.15 7.89
CA VAL A 451 -30.83 -4.48 7.48
C VAL A 451 -32.32 -4.43 7.08
N TRP A 452 -33.16 -3.75 7.88
CA TRP A 452 -34.58 -3.55 7.57
C TRP A 452 -34.78 -2.73 6.30
N GLU A 453 -33.93 -1.72 6.03
CA GLU A 453 -33.99 -0.98 4.77
C GLU A 453 -33.72 -1.89 3.56
N GLN A 454 -32.69 -2.73 3.62
CA GLN A 454 -32.41 -3.68 2.54
C GLN A 454 -33.51 -4.72 2.37
N LYS A 455 -34.13 -5.18 3.46
CA LYS A 455 -35.30 -6.08 3.38
C LYS A 455 -36.49 -5.41 2.69
N ALA A 456 -36.82 -4.18 3.05
CA ALA A 456 -37.87 -3.43 2.38
C ALA A 456 -37.63 -3.30 0.87
N ARG A 457 -36.37 -3.00 0.49
CA ARG A 457 -35.96 -2.92 -0.91
C ARG A 457 -36.11 -4.28 -1.63
N ALA A 458 -35.69 -5.37 -0.98
CA ALA A 458 -35.83 -6.72 -1.53
C ALA A 458 -37.30 -7.09 -1.74
N PHE A 459 -38.19 -6.83 -0.79
CA PHE A 459 -39.62 -7.08 -0.92
C PHE A 459 -40.29 -6.26 -2.01
N GLN A 460 -39.92 -4.99 -2.19
CA GLN A 460 -40.39 -4.17 -3.32
C GLN A 460 -39.98 -4.79 -4.67
N MET A 461 -38.74 -5.27 -4.79
CA MET A 461 -38.27 -5.94 -6.01
C MET A 461 -39.01 -7.25 -6.31
N LEU A 462 -39.49 -7.93 -5.27
CA LEU A 462 -40.31 -9.16 -5.37
C LEU A 462 -41.80 -8.91 -5.58
N GLY A 463 -42.25 -7.65 -5.58
CA GLY A 463 -43.67 -7.29 -5.64
C GLY A 463 -44.45 -7.60 -4.35
N ARG A 464 -43.77 -7.83 -3.23
CA ARG A 464 -44.35 -8.19 -1.93
C ARG A 464 -44.59 -6.89 -1.12
N GLU A 465 -45.61 -6.11 -1.54
CA GLU A 465 -45.88 -4.79 -0.96
C GLU A 465 -46.17 -4.83 0.54
N THR A 466 -46.96 -5.80 1.03
CA THR A 466 -47.29 -5.96 2.47
C THR A 466 -46.03 -6.16 3.32
N ASP A 467 -45.13 -7.02 2.85
CA ASP A 467 -43.86 -7.31 3.53
C ASP A 467 -42.90 -6.10 3.49
N ALA A 468 -42.92 -5.35 2.38
CA ALA A 468 -42.13 -4.11 2.27
C ALA A 468 -42.64 -3.04 3.25
N ILE A 469 -43.96 -2.90 3.43
CA ILE A 469 -44.56 -2.02 4.43
C ILE A 469 -44.13 -2.43 5.84
N HIS A 470 -44.26 -3.71 6.17
CA HIS A 470 -43.84 -4.22 7.49
C HIS A 470 -42.36 -3.95 7.76
N ALA A 471 -41.47 -4.18 6.76
CA ALA A 471 -40.04 -3.90 6.92
C ALA A 471 -39.73 -2.40 7.14
N LEU A 472 -40.46 -1.50 6.46
CA LEU A 472 -40.35 -0.05 6.68
C LEU A 472 -40.88 0.37 8.05
N GLU A 473 -41.97 -0.24 8.53
CA GLU A 473 -42.50 0.02 9.86
C GLU A 473 -41.50 -0.42 10.94
N LYS A 474 -40.87 -1.60 10.80
CA LYS A 474 -39.78 -2.04 11.70
C LYS A 474 -38.59 -1.09 11.69
N LEU A 475 -38.20 -0.57 10.53
CA LEU A 475 -37.19 0.46 10.43
C LEU A 475 -37.57 1.73 11.21
N LEU A 476 -38.80 2.19 11.06
CA LEU A 476 -39.30 3.38 11.75
C LEU A 476 -39.55 3.18 13.26
N GLU A 477 -39.77 1.95 13.74
CA GLU A 477 -39.73 1.64 15.18
C GLU A 477 -38.34 1.89 15.78
N LEU A 478 -37.25 1.66 15.00
CA LEU A 478 -35.86 1.83 15.43
C LEU A 478 -35.34 3.25 15.16
N ASP A 479 -35.78 3.88 14.08
CA ASP A 479 -35.41 5.23 13.66
C ASP A 479 -36.66 6.01 13.18
N PRO A 480 -37.44 6.59 14.11
CA PRO A 480 -38.71 7.29 13.80
C PRO A 480 -38.55 8.50 12.87
N GLN A 481 -37.34 9.04 12.75
CA GLN A 481 -37.07 10.24 11.93
C GLN A 481 -36.48 9.90 10.56
N ASN A 482 -36.42 8.65 10.15
CA ASN A 482 -35.87 8.24 8.86
C ASN A 482 -36.75 8.73 7.70
N GLN A 483 -36.35 9.86 7.11
CA GLN A 483 -37.11 10.51 6.04
C GLN A 483 -37.28 9.60 4.80
N SER A 484 -36.24 8.85 4.44
CA SER A 484 -36.30 7.93 3.30
C SER A 484 -37.34 6.84 3.50
N ALA A 485 -37.43 6.28 4.72
CA ALA A 485 -38.42 5.26 5.05
C ALA A 485 -39.85 5.83 5.06
N LEU A 486 -40.04 7.02 5.62
CA LEU A 486 -41.32 7.72 5.64
C LEU A 486 -41.84 8.02 4.22
N GLU A 487 -40.98 8.50 3.32
CA GLU A 487 -41.34 8.76 1.92
C GLU A 487 -41.68 7.48 1.17
N LYS A 488 -40.89 6.42 1.33
CA LYS A 488 -41.14 5.11 0.71
C LYS A 488 -42.48 4.54 1.19
N LEU A 489 -42.75 4.62 2.50
CA LEU A 489 -44.00 4.12 3.09
C LEU A 489 -45.23 4.87 2.57
N LYS A 490 -45.16 6.21 2.50
CA LYS A 490 -46.23 7.03 1.91
C LYS A 490 -46.49 6.65 0.45
N LYS A 491 -45.42 6.44 -0.34
CA LYS A 491 -45.53 6.08 -1.75
C LYS A 491 -46.19 4.72 -1.97
N ILE A 492 -45.94 3.75 -1.11
CA ILE A 492 -46.55 2.43 -1.20
C ILE A 492 -48.01 2.45 -0.73
N LYS A 493 -48.32 3.12 0.42
CA LYS A 493 -49.67 3.20 0.97
C LYS A 493 -50.57 4.18 0.21
N GLY A 494 -50.03 5.10 -0.55
CA GLY A 494 -50.77 6.07 -1.35
C GLY A 494 -51.11 5.61 -2.76
N LYS A 495 -50.74 4.37 -3.14
CA LYS A 495 -51.22 3.70 -4.34
C LYS A 495 -52.49 2.94 -4.04
#